data_91ad6a9ac0b7978c4491e2db238a3b22
#
_entry.id   91ad6a9ac0b7978c4491e2db238a3b22
#
_cell.length_a   1.000
_cell.length_b   1.000
_cell.length_c   1.000
_cell.angle_alpha   90.00
_cell.angle_beta   90.00
_cell.angle_gamma   90.00
#
_symmetry.space_group_name_H-M   'P 1'
#
loop_
_entity.id
_entity.type
_entity.pdbx_description
1 polymer ?
#
loop_
_entity_poly.entity_id
_entity_poly.type
_entity_poly.pdbx_seq_one_letter_code
_entity_poly.pdbx_strand_id
1 'polypeptide(L)'
;MIGLATRAGKTVAGEFSVEKAVKDNKAKVVIVSTGSSDNTKKLFENKCKFYKIPVFIYGTKAELGMATGNKERASIAVLDPGFSKSIVKMLTENE
;
A
#
# COMPACT_ATOMS: atom_id res chain seq x y z
N MET A 1 9.44 -2.51 -8.00
CA MET A 1 8.36 -1.62 -8.51
C MET A 1 7.94 -0.56 -7.49
N ILE A 2 7.70 -0.95 -6.25
CA ILE A 2 7.35 0.00 -5.18
C ILE A 2 8.48 1.02 -4.97
N GLY A 3 9.73 0.56 -5.01
CA GLY A 3 10.88 1.47 -4.88
C GLY A 3 10.93 2.53 -5.98
N LEU A 4 10.56 2.17 -7.20
CA LEU A 4 10.51 3.12 -8.30
C LEU A 4 9.40 4.15 -8.09
N ALA A 5 8.22 3.70 -7.63
CA ALA A 5 7.12 4.60 -7.32
C ALA A 5 7.50 5.58 -6.20
N THR A 6 8.25 5.09 -5.20
CA THR A 6 8.72 5.92 -4.09
C THR A 6 9.68 6.99 -4.59
N ARG A 7 10.62 6.63 -5.47
CA ARG A 7 11.57 7.58 -6.05
C ARG A 7 10.87 8.65 -6.86
N ALA A 8 9.75 8.30 -7.47
CA ALA A 8 8.94 9.25 -8.25
C ALA A 8 8.03 10.10 -7.37
N GLY A 9 8.07 9.93 -6.04
CA GLY A 9 7.21 10.67 -5.13
C GLY A 9 5.75 10.24 -5.17
N LYS A 10 5.49 8.99 -5.56
CA LYS A 10 4.14 8.48 -5.79
C LYS A 10 3.68 7.48 -4.75
N THR A 11 4.32 7.46 -3.57
CA THR A 11 3.90 6.59 -2.47
C THR A 11 3.76 7.38 -1.18
N VAL A 12 2.90 6.90 -0.29
CA VAL A 12 2.88 7.33 1.10
C VAL A 12 2.92 6.08 1.97
N ALA A 13 3.46 6.22 3.17
CA ALA A 13 3.64 5.08 4.07
C ALA A 13 3.17 5.43 5.49
N GLY A 14 2.73 4.40 6.21
CA GLY A 14 2.23 4.56 7.57
C GLY A 14 0.71 4.67 7.61
N GLU A 15 0.12 4.20 8.71
CA GLU A 15 -1.33 4.09 8.83
C GLU A 15 -2.06 5.40 8.57
N PHE A 16 -1.60 6.48 9.20
CA PHE A 16 -2.26 7.78 9.06
C PHE A 16 -2.24 8.30 7.62
N SER A 17 -1.07 8.29 7.00
CA SER A 17 -0.91 8.81 5.63
C SER A 17 -1.66 7.98 4.62
N VAL A 18 -1.63 6.65 4.78
CA VAL A 18 -2.33 5.74 3.87
C VAL A 18 -3.85 5.91 4.01
N GLU A 19 -4.33 5.97 5.24
CA GLU A 19 -5.76 6.17 5.50
C GLU A 19 -6.25 7.49 4.89
N LYS A 20 -5.47 8.55 5.04
CA LYS A 20 -5.80 9.85 4.45
C LYS A 20 -5.85 9.77 2.93
N ALA A 21 -4.87 9.10 2.32
CA ALA A 21 -4.84 8.95 0.87
C ALA A 21 -6.05 8.17 0.35
N VAL A 22 -6.50 7.16 1.10
CA VAL A 22 -7.71 6.40 0.76
C VAL A 22 -8.94 7.30 0.81
N LYS A 23 -9.10 8.04 1.90
CA LYS A 23 -10.24 8.95 2.09
C LYS A 23 -10.30 10.05 1.04
N ASP A 24 -9.14 10.55 0.62
CA ASP A 24 -9.04 11.62 -0.37
C ASP A 24 -9.12 11.10 -1.81
N ASN A 25 -9.34 9.81 -2.00
CA ASN A 25 -9.37 9.16 -3.32
C ASN A 25 -8.06 9.31 -4.11
N LYS A 26 -6.95 9.47 -3.41
CA LYS A 26 -5.63 9.59 -4.04
C LYS A 26 -4.93 8.24 -4.16
N ALA A 27 -5.22 7.31 -3.25
CA ALA A 27 -4.61 5.97 -3.28
C ALA A 27 -5.19 5.16 -4.42
N LYS A 28 -4.31 4.53 -5.20
CA LYS A 28 -4.71 3.66 -6.31
C LYS A 28 -4.57 2.18 -5.96
N VAL A 29 -3.69 1.85 -5.03
CA VAL A 29 -3.56 0.52 -4.45
C VAL A 29 -2.97 0.68 -3.04
N VAL A 30 -3.40 -0.17 -2.12
CA VAL A 30 -2.87 -0.19 -0.76
C VAL A 30 -2.25 -1.55 -0.51
N ILE A 31 -1.07 -1.56 0.12
CA ILE A 31 -0.38 -2.78 0.50
C ILE A 31 -0.19 -2.76 2.01
N VAL A 32 -0.64 -3.81 2.68
CA VAL A 32 -0.55 -3.96 4.12
C VAL A 32 0.40 -5.11 4.43
N SER A 33 1.32 -4.93 5.36
CA SER A 33 2.31 -5.95 5.67
C SER A 33 1.66 -7.20 6.27
N THR A 34 2.29 -8.35 6.03
CA THR A 34 1.85 -9.61 6.62
C THR A 34 1.96 -9.61 8.13
N GLY A 35 2.88 -8.80 8.69
CA GLY A 35 3.09 -8.68 10.13
C GLY A 35 2.20 -7.66 10.81
N SER A 36 1.30 -6.99 10.08
CA SER A 36 0.36 -6.05 10.67
C SER A 36 -0.65 -6.79 11.55
N SER A 37 -1.20 -6.09 12.56
CA SER A 37 -2.24 -6.66 13.40
C SER A 37 -3.50 -6.95 12.59
N ASP A 38 -4.34 -7.85 13.09
CA ASP A 38 -5.61 -8.17 12.44
C ASP A 38 -6.50 -6.94 12.37
N ASN A 39 -6.45 -6.07 13.38
CA ASN A 39 -7.22 -4.82 13.38
C ASN A 39 -6.79 -3.91 12.24
N THR A 40 -5.48 -3.76 12.03
CA THR A 40 -4.94 -2.94 10.94
C THR A 40 -5.34 -3.51 9.57
N LYS A 41 -5.21 -4.83 9.42
CA LYS A 41 -5.60 -5.49 8.16
C LYS A 41 -7.08 -5.26 7.86
N LYS A 42 -7.95 -5.47 8.85
CA LYS A 42 -9.39 -5.26 8.68
C LYS A 42 -9.72 -3.81 8.41
N LEU A 43 -9.05 -2.87 9.08
CA LEU A 43 -9.26 -1.45 8.86
C LEU A 43 -9.08 -1.09 7.40
N PHE A 44 -7.95 -1.48 6.81
CA PHE A 44 -7.66 -1.16 5.42
C PHE A 44 -8.50 -1.96 4.43
N GLU A 45 -8.77 -3.23 4.73
CA GLU A 45 -9.66 -4.02 3.89
C GLU A 45 -11.05 -3.39 3.79
N ASN A 46 -11.61 -2.97 4.92
CA ASN A 46 -12.93 -2.34 4.96
C ASN A 46 -12.94 -0.98 4.27
N LYS A 47 -11.96 -0.13 4.57
CA LYS A 47 -11.89 1.20 3.96
C LYS A 47 -11.65 1.13 2.47
N CYS A 48 -10.74 0.27 2.02
CA CYS A 48 -10.45 0.12 0.61
C CYS A 48 -11.65 -0.45 -0.15
N LYS A 49 -12.39 -1.37 0.48
CA LYS A 49 -13.62 -1.89 -0.10
C LYS A 49 -14.64 -0.79 -0.31
N PHE A 50 -14.81 0.07 0.70
CA PHE A 50 -15.74 1.20 0.63
C PHE A 50 -15.38 2.17 -0.50
N TYR A 51 -14.10 2.49 -0.64
CA TYR A 51 -13.62 3.42 -1.66
C TYR A 51 -13.26 2.74 -2.98
N LYS A 52 -13.47 1.42 -3.08
CA LYS A 52 -13.19 0.62 -4.29
C LYS A 52 -11.72 0.68 -4.71
N ILE A 53 -10.83 0.56 -3.74
CA ILE A 53 -9.39 0.57 -3.96
C ILE A 53 -8.85 -0.85 -3.73
N PRO A 54 -8.02 -1.39 -4.65
CA PRO A 54 -7.39 -2.69 -4.42
C PRO A 54 -6.51 -2.67 -3.18
N VAL A 55 -6.59 -3.73 -2.36
CA VAL A 55 -5.76 -3.89 -1.17
C VAL A 55 -5.13 -5.27 -1.18
N PHE A 56 -3.85 -5.35 -0.85
CA PHE A 56 -3.12 -6.61 -0.80
C PHE A 56 -2.39 -6.74 0.53
N ILE A 57 -2.34 -7.96 1.06
CA ILE A 57 -1.54 -8.28 2.23
C ILE A 57 -0.27 -8.91 1.69
N TYR A 58 0.85 -8.18 1.73
CA TYR A 58 2.07 -8.61 1.07
C TYR A 58 3.31 -7.97 1.71
N GLY A 59 4.36 -8.76 1.87
CA GLY A 59 5.64 -8.27 2.37
C GLY A 59 5.67 -8.08 3.88
N THR A 60 6.87 -7.99 4.41
CA THR A 60 7.08 -7.71 5.83
C THR A 60 7.11 -6.20 6.07
N LYS A 61 6.98 -5.81 7.34
CA LYS A 61 7.13 -4.40 7.72
C LYS A 61 8.49 -3.85 7.30
N ALA A 62 9.54 -4.66 7.45
CA ALA A 62 10.88 -4.27 7.06
C ALA A 62 10.99 -4.05 5.56
N GLU A 63 10.41 -4.95 4.77
CA GLU A 63 10.42 -4.84 3.31
C GLU A 63 9.64 -3.61 2.82
N LEU A 64 8.46 -3.36 3.38
CA LEU A 64 7.67 -2.19 3.02
C LEU A 64 8.36 -0.90 3.44
N GLY A 65 8.99 -0.90 4.62
CA GLY A 65 9.76 0.24 5.07
C GLY A 65 10.93 0.54 4.15
N MET A 66 11.72 -0.50 3.82
CA MET A 66 12.87 -0.35 2.94
C MET A 66 12.45 0.17 1.56
N ALA A 67 11.38 -0.36 1.01
CA ALA A 67 10.89 0.05 -0.32
C ALA A 67 10.47 1.51 -0.36
N THR A 68 10.07 2.08 0.77
CA THR A 68 9.63 3.47 0.85
C THR A 68 10.65 4.40 1.53
N GLY A 69 11.88 3.93 1.73
CA GLY A 69 12.95 4.73 2.33
C GLY A 69 12.81 4.92 3.83
N ASN A 70 12.11 4.03 4.51
CA ASN A 70 11.86 4.08 5.95
C ASN A 70 12.41 2.84 6.65
N LYS A 71 12.33 2.80 7.98
CA LYS A 71 12.76 1.62 8.74
C LYS A 71 11.74 0.49 8.61
N GLU A 72 10.57 0.68 9.19
CA GLU A 72 9.48 -0.29 9.10
C GLU A 72 8.17 0.42 8.84
N ARG A 73 7.32 -0.19 8.02
CA ARG A 73 5.99 0.36 7.76
C ARG A 73 4.98 -0.76 7.65
N ALA A 74 3.85 -0.62 8.33
CA ALA A 74 2.79 -1.60 8.30
C ALA A 74 1.93 -1.50 7.05
N SER A 75 1.90 -0.33 6.42
CA SER A 75 1.10 -0.11 5.22
C SER A 75 1.71 0.94 4.32
N ILE A 76 1.44 0.83 3.04
CA ILE A 76 1.82 1.82 2.03
C ILE A 76 0.67 1.98 1.04
N ALA A 77 0.62 3.15 0.41
CA ALA A 77 -0.31 3.40 -0.70
C ALA A 77 0.47 3.93 -1.89
N VAL A 78 0.08 3.49 -3.08
CA VAL A 78 0.65 3.99 -4.33
C VAL A 78 -0.37 4.94 -4.93
N LEU A 79 0.08 6.13 -5.30
CA LEU A 79 -0.80 7.23 -5.72
C LEU A 79 -0.89 7.37 -7.24
N ASP A 80 0.00 6.73 -7.98
CA ASP A 80 0.07 6.85 -9.44
C ASP A 80 -0.63 5.66 -10.11
N PRO A 81 -1.56 5.92 -11.05
CA PRO A 81 -2.27 4.83 -11.73
C PRO A 81 -1.36 3.88 -12.50
N GLY A 82 -0.30 4.39 -13.12
CA GLY A 82 0.62 3.57 -13.89
C GLY A 82 1.42 2.59 -13.02
N PHE A 83 2.02 3.09 -11.96
CA PHE A 83 2.74 2.25 -11.01
C PHE A 83 1.81 1.28 -10.31
N SER A 84 0.61 1.75 -9.95
CA SER A 84 -0.39 0.92 -9.29
C SER A 84 -0.78 -0.26 -10.17
N LYS A 85 -1.06 -0.02 -11.44
CA LYS A 85 -1.44 -1.07 -12.38
C LYS A 85 -0.37 -2.15 -12.49
N SER A 86 0.89 -1.74 -12.59
CA SER A 86 2.02 -2.68 -12.66
C SER A 86 2.16 -3.49 -11.38
N ILE A 87 1.99 -2.85 -10.22
CA ILE A 87 2.09 -3.52 -8.93
C ILE A 87 0.96 -4.52 -8.74
N VAL A 88 -0.27 -4.13 -9.06
CA VAL A 88 -1.44 -5.02 -8.97
C VAL A 88 -1.24 -6.25 -9.85
N LYS A 89 -0.76 -6.05 -11.07
CA LYS A 89 -0.48 -7.14 -11.99
C LYS A 89 0.55 -8.10 -11.40
N MET A 90 1.65 -7.57 -10.88
CA MET A 90 2.72 -8.37 -10.29
C MET A 90 2.21 -9.18 -9.09
N LEU A 91 1.44 -8.56 -8.20
CA LEU A 91 0.92 -9.24 -7.01
C LEU A 91 -0.14 -10.28 -7.37
N THR A 92 -0.95 -10.01 -8.36
CA THR A 92 -1.98 -10.95 -8.82
C THR A 92 -1.36 -12.16 -9.51
N GLU A 93 -0.31 -11.96 -10.30
CA GLU A 93 0.37 -13.05 -10.99
C GLU A 93 1.11 -14.00 -10.05
N ASN A 94 1.48 -13.53 -8.85
CA ASN A 94 2.19 -14.34 -7.87
C ASN A 94 1.25 -15.17 -6.98
N GLU A 95 -0.03 -15.06 -7.19
CA GLU A 95 -1.02 -15.90 -6.51
C GLU A 95 -1.26 -17.18 -7.30
#